data_e55de3c4c3f722b8f03b30975b161e2b
#
_entry.id   e55de3c4c3f722b8f03b30975b161e2b
#
_cell.length_a   1.000
_cell.length_b   1.000
_cell.length_c   1.000
_cell.angle_alpha   90.00
_cell.angle_beta   90.00
_cell.angle_gamma   90.00
#
_symmetry.space_group_name_H-M   'P 1'
#
loop_
_entity.id
_entity.type
_entity.pdbx_description
1 polymer ?
#
loop_
_entity_poly.entity_id
_entity_poly.type
_entity_poly.pdbx_seq_one_letter_code
_entity_poly.pdbx_strand_id
1 'polypeptide(L)'
;MHQDAKDILYTEEQLKARVAELGRQISADYKGESVVLVGVLKGAIVFFTDLARSIDENVDVSFDFISCSSYGSGTTSTGVVRILKDLDRSVEGKHVLVVEDIVDTGTTLHYLLENLHARGARSVRLAALLNKPERRKMDVEVDYVGFVIPDYFVIGYGLDYAEKYRHLRSEERRVGKE
;
A
#
# COMPACT_ATOMS: atom_id res chain seq x y z
N MET A 1 6.22 23.04 -4.69
CA MET A 1 4.81 22.56 -4.75
C MET A 1 4.32 22.71 -6.19
N HIS A 2 3.68 21.69 -6.71
CA HIS A 2 3.15 21.70 -8.09
C HIS A 2 1.89 22.60 -8.18
N GLN A 3 1.66 23.20 -9.38
CA GLN A 3 0.51 24.10 -9.56
C GLN A 3 -0.87 23.43 -9.34
N ASP A 4 -0.95 22.10 -9.50
CA ASP A 4 -2.15 21.33 -9.27
C ASP A 4 -2.29 20.86 -7.81
N ALA A 5 -1.34 21.19 -6.95
CA ALA A 5 -1.34 20.88 -5.52
C ALA A 5 -1.75 22.11 -4.71
N LYS A 6 -2.61 21.89 -3.73
CA LYS A 6 -3.06 22.93 -2.80
C LYS A 6 -2.05 23.16 -1.67
N ASP A 7 -1.57 22.11 -1.09
CA ASP A 7 -0.61 22.11 0.00
C ASP A 7 0.17 20.80 0.05
N ILE A 8 1.30 20.83 0.75
CA ILE A 8 2.08 19.62 1.05
C ILE A 8 1.51 19.01 2.33
N LEU A 9 1.00 17.79 2.21
CA LEU A 9 0.46 17.05 3.34
C LEU A 9 1.58 16.47 4.20
N TYR A 10 2.54 15.82 3.55
CA TYR A 10 3.74 15.28 4.19
C TYR A 10 4.97 15.57 3.33
N THR A 11 6.01 16.10 3.97
CA THR A 11 7.30 16.35 3.32
C THR A 11 8.08 15.05 3.09
N GLU A 12 9.10 15.09 2.23
CA GLU A 12 10.02 13.97 2.02
C GLU A 12 10.66 13.49 3.33
N GLU A 13 11.04 14.44 4.21
CA GLU A 13 11.65 14.13 5.51
C GLU A 13 10.68 13.42 6.46
N GLN A 14 9.42 13.84 6.48
CA GLN A 14 8.37 13.23 7.29
C GLN A 14 8.08 11.81 6.81
N LEU A 15 7.97 11.62 5.49
CA LEU A 15 7.78 10.29 4.89
C LEU A 15 8.95 9.36 5.21
N LYS A 16 10.17 9.83 5.02
CA LYS A 16 11.39 9.07 5.31
C LYS A 16 11.48 8.64 6.78
N ALA A 17 11.18 9.55 7.70
CA ALA A 17 11.20 9.25 9.13
C ALA A 17 10.14 8.20 9.50
N ARG A 18 8.93 8.33 8.97
CA ARG A 18 7.84 7.39 9.25
C ARG A 18 8.10 6.01 8.65
N VAL A 19 8.60 5.95 7.43
CA VAL A 19 8.99 4.68 6.79
C VAL A 19 10.07 3.96 7.59
N ALA A 20 11.05 4.68 8.11
CA ALA A 20 12.08 4.11 8.97
C ALA A 20 11.49 3.52 10.26
N GLU A 21 10.51 4.17 10.89
CA GLU A 21 9.79 3.64 12.06
C GLU A 21 9.03 2.35 11.73
N LEU A 22 8.31 2.32 10.61
CA LEU A 22 7.61 1.12 10.14
C LEU A 22 8.59 -0.02 9.86
N GLY A 23 9.72 0.28 9.26
CA GLY A 23 10.78 -0.70 9.01
C GLY A 23 11.30 -1.34 10.29
N ARG A 24 11.48 -0.55 11.36
CA ARG A 24 11.89 -1.07 12.68
C ARG A 24 10.81 -1.97 13.29
N GLN A 25 9.54 -1.60 13.21
CA GLN A 25 8.43 -2.41 13.71
C GLN A 25 8.35 -3.75 12.99
N ILE A 26 8.41 -3.73 11.66
CA ILE A 26 8.40 -4.93 10.82
C ILE A 26 9.60 -5.81 11.12
N SER A 27 10.79 -5.23 11.28
CA SER A 27 12.01 -5.96 11.60
C SER A 27 11.93 -6.68 12.95
N ALA A 28 11.31 -6.04 13.93
CA ALA A 28 11.07 -6.66 15.24
C ALA A 28 10.08 -7.82 15.15
N ASP A 29 8.98 -7.64 14.42
CA ASP A 29 7.90 -8.62 14.32
C ASP A 29 8.31 -9.87 13.51
N TYR A 30 9.18 -9.71 12.52
CA TYR A 30 9.64 -10.80 11.65
C TYR A 30 11.10 -11.22 11.90
N LYS A 31 11.67 -10.86 13.03
CA LYS A 31 13.07 -11.18 13.36
C LYS A 31 13.32 -12.70 13.27
N GLY A 32 14.29 -13.08 12.44
CA GLY A 32 14.65 -14.48 12.21
C GLY A 32 13.69 -15.27 11.33
N GLU A 33 12.68 -14.62 10.78
CA GLU A 33 11.70 -15.22 9.87
C GLU A 33 11.95 -14.83 8.43
N SER A 34 11.33 -15.61 7.52
CA SER A 34 11.26 -15.28 6.09
C SER A 34 9.90 -14.65 5.79
N VAL A 35 9.87 -13.56 5.06
CA VAL A 35 8.64 -12.86 4.66
C VAL A 35 8.66 -12.50 3.18
N VAL A 36 7.53 -12.70 2.51
CA VAL A 36 7.31 -12.22 1.14
C VAL A 36 6.64 -10.86 1.21
N LEU A 37 7.34 -9.83 0.76
CA LEU A 37 6.72 -8.51 0.55
C LEU A 37 5.99 -8.53 -0.79
N VAL A 38 4.69 -8.27 -0.77
CA VAL A 38 3.86 -8.19 -1.96
C VAL A 38 3.45 -6.75 -2.19
N GLY A 39 4.05 -6.10 -3.19
CA GLY A 39 3.71 -4.74 -3.58
C GLY A 39 2.50 -4.70 -4.51
N VAL A 40 1.56 -3.81 -4.24
CA VAL A 40 0.40 -3.59 -5.09
C VAL A 40 0.72 -2.50 -6.12
N LEU A 41 0.93 -2.90 -7.37
CA LEU A 41 1.28 -1.99 -8.46
C LEU A 41 0.05 -1.18 -8.91
N LYS A 42 0.29 0.04 -9.42
CA LYS A 42 1.57 0.75 -9.54
C LYS A 42 1.88 1.61 -8.31
N GLY A 43 0.86 2.12 -7.63
CA GLY A 43 0.95 3.18 -6.62
C GLY A 43 1.89 2.88 -5.46
N ALA A 44 1.95 1.63 -5.05
CA ALA A 44 2.79 1.23 -3.91
C ALA A 44 4.29 1.16 -4.20
N ILE A 45 4.72 1.26 -5.46
CA ILE A 45 6.12 0.96 -5.84
C ILE A 45 7.16 1.82 -5.08
N VAL A 46 6.87 3.09 -4.87
CA VAL A 46 7.80 4.01 -4.19
C VAL A 46 7.88 3.68 -2.71
N PHE A 47 6.74 3.59 -2.03
CA PHE A 47 6.67 3.20 -0.63
C PHE A 47 7.25 1.80 -0.41
N PHE A 48 6.92 0.84 -1.26
CA PHE A 48 7.45 -0.52 -1.21
C PHE A 48 8.97 -0.55 -1.19
N THR A 49 9.60 0.20 -2.09
CA THR A 49 11.05 0.24 -2.21
C THR A 49 11.70 0.83 -0.96
N ASP A 50 11.19 1.94 -0.47
CA ASP A 50 11.72 2.61 0.71
C ASP A 50 11.49 1.77 1.98
N LEU A 51 10.32 1.17 2.11
CA LEU A 51 9.99 0.28 3.23
C LEU A 51 10.89 -0.95 3.25
N ALA A 52 11.04 -1.63 2.11
CA ALA A 52 11.88 -2.82 1.99
C ALA A 52 13.33 -2.53 2.41
N ARG A 53 13.87 -1.38 2.00
CA ARG A 53 15.23 -0.94 2.36
C ARG A 53 15.37 -0.52 3.83
N SER A 54 14.27 -0.33 4.53
CA SER A 54 14.23 0.00 5.97
C SER A 54 14.12 -1.23 6.87
N ILE A 55 13.93 -2.41 6.29
CA ILE A 55 13.87 -3.67 7.03
C ILE A 55 15.29 -4.18 7.29
N ASP A 56 15.52 -4.61 8.53
CA ASP A 56 16.81 -5.13 8.99
C ASP A 56 17.20 -6.42 8.26
N GLU A 57 18.50 -6.63 8.07
CA GLU A 57 19.05 -7.84 7.45
C GLU A 57 18.79 -9.14 8.22
N ASN A 58 18.34 -9.04 9.48
CA ASN A 58 17.90 -10.20 10.27
C ASN A 58 16.57 -10.81 9.80
N VAL A 59 15.88 -10.15 8.90
CA VAL A 59 14.66 -10.65 8.25
C VAL A 59 15.02 -11.12 6.85
N ASP A 60 14.67 -12.34 6.51
CA ASP A 60 14.84 -12.87 5.17
C ASP A 60 13.68 -12.39 4.27
N VAL A 61 13.96 -11.42 3.41
CA VAL A 61 12.93 -10.72 2.61
C VAL A 61 13.02 -11.11 1.15
N SER A 62 11.92 -11.55 0.58
CA SER A 62 11.74 -11.72 -0.86
C SER A 62 10.65 -10.80 -1.39
N PHE A 63 10.71 -10.44 -2.67
CA PHE A 63 9.78 -9.53 -3.31
C PHE A 63 8.89 -10.26 -4.30
N ASP A 64 7.63 -9.85 -4.32
CA ASP A 64 6.69 -10.16 -5.37
C ASP A 64 5.72 -8.99 -5.57
N PHE A 65 5.02 -8.97 -6.68
CA PHE A 65 4.11 -7.89 -7.04
C PHE A 65 2.79 -8.44 -7.56
N ILE A 66 1.73 -7.73 -7.26
CA ILE A 66 0.39 -8.01 -7.77
C ILE A 66 -0.24 -6.72 -8.28
N SER A 67 -1.05 -6.83 -9.31
CA SER A 67 -1.82 -5.71 -9.83
C SER A 67 -3.27 -6.12 -9.98
N CYS A 68 -4.17 -5.31 -9.44
CA CYS A 68 -5.60 -5.53 -9.46
C CYS A 68 -6.30 -4.31 -10.04
N SER A 69 -7.44 -4.53 -10.68
CA SER A 69 -8.38 -3.48 -11.04
C SER A 69 -9.75 -3.80 -10.50
N SER A 70 -10.49 -2.77 -10.08
CA SER A 70 -11.93 -2.90 -9.84
C SER A 70 -12.64 -2.92 -11.19
N TYR A 71 -13.55 -3.90 -11.38
CA TYR A 71 -14.35 -3.99 -12.59
C TYR A 71 -15.55 -3.03 -12.51
N GLY A 72 -15.67 -2.12 -13.49
CA GLY A 72 -16.78 -1.19 -13.64
C GLY A 72 -16.34 0.26 -13.85
N SER A 73 -16.61 0.81 -15.04
CA SER A 73 -16.49 2.24 -15.35
C SER A 73 -17.76 2.95 -14.86
N GLY A 74 -17.86 3.21 -13.57
CA GLY A 74 -19.02 3.91 -13.03
C GLY A 74 -19.00 4.01 -11.51
N THR A 75 -19.86 4.86 -10.97
CA THR A 75 -20.02 5.15 -9.55
C THR A 75 -20.50 3.96 -8.70
N THR A 76 -20.83 2.84 -9.33
CA THR A 76 -21.21 1.58 -8.68
C THR A 76 -20.16 0.52 -8.98
N SER A 77 -19.23 0.31 -8.05
CA SER A 77 -18.37 -0.86 -8.11
C SER A 77 -19.23 -2.10 -7.92
N THR A 78 -19.20 -3.03 -8.87
CA THR A 78 -19.91 -4.31 -8.76
C THR A 78 -19.26 -5.27 -7.76
N GLY A 79 -18.20 -4.85 -7.06
CA GLY A 79 -17.43 -5.68 -6.14
C GLY A 79 -16.54 -6.72 -6.82
N VAL A 80 -16.47 -6.74 -8.14
CA VAL A 80 -15.63 -7.67 -8.91
C VAL A 80 -14.23 -7.09 -9.03
N VAL A 81 -13.26 -7.83 -8.53
CA VAL A 81 -11.83 -7.50 -8.63
C VAL A 81 -11.18 -8.40 -9.66
N ARG A 82 -10.48 -7.80 -10.62
CA ARG A 82 -9.73 -8.51 -11.64
C ARG A 82 -8.22 -8.43 -11.34
N ILE A 83 -7.56 -9.58 -11.29
CA ILE A 83 -6.10 -9.64 -11.19
C ILE A 83 -5.51 -9.45 -12.58
N LEU A 84 -4.76 -8.37 -12.78
CA LEU A 84 -4.08 -8.04 -14.05
C LEU A 84 -2.70 -8.66 -14.12
N LYS A 85 -1.96 -8.65 -13.00
CA LYS A 85 -0.70 -9.36 -12.82
C LYS A 85 -0.77 -10.12 -11.52
N ASP A 86 -0.60 -11.42 -11.60
CA ASP A 86 -0.55 -12.30 -10.44
C ASP A 86 0.87 -12.48 -9.91
N LEU A 87 0.99 -13.05 -8.72
CA LEU A 87 2.28 -13.39 -8.09
C LEU A 87 3.08 -14.35 -8.98
N ASP A 88 4.39 -14.22 -8.94
CA ASP A 88 5.30 -15.10 -9.68
C ASP A 88 5.46 -16.46 -8.99
N ARG A 89 5.29 -16.49 -7.65
CA ARG A 89 5.53 -17.69 -6.84
C ARG A 89 4.35 -17.97 -5.90
N SER A 90 4.24 -19.24 -5.49
CA SER A 90 3.29 -19.64 -4.46
C SER A 90 3.61 -19.00 -3.11
N VAL A 91 2.57 -18.59 -2.40
CA VAL A 91 2.65 -18.09 -1.02
C VAL A 91 2.28 -19.14 0.02
N GLU A 92 2.01 -20.37 -0.40
CA GLU A 92 1.62 -21.45 0.51
C GLU A 92 2.67 -21.66 1.61
N GLY A 93 2.21 -21.63 2.86
CA GLY A 93 3.05 -21.79 4.05
C GLY A 93 3.98 -20.62 4.36
N LYS A 94 3.87 -19.51 3.65
CA LYS A 94 4.75 -18.34 3.81
C LYS A 94 4.07 -17.22 4.57
N HIS A 95 4.87 -16.44 5.30
CA HIS A 95 4.44 -15.13 5.80
C HIS A 95 4.39 -14.14 4.65
N VAL A 96 3.27 -13.46 4.51
CA VAL A 96 3.04 -12.45 3.46
C VAL A 96 2.78 -11.10 4.11
N LEU A 97 3.50 -10.09 3.69
CA LEU A 97 3.25 -8.69 4.03
C LEU A 97 2.88 -7.94 2.74
N VAL A 98 1.60 -7.60 2.63
CA VAL A 98 1.10 -6.76 1.53
C VAL A 98 1.47 -5.32 1.80
N VAL A 99 2.01 -4.65 0.79
CA VAL A 99 2.42 -3.24 0.86
C VAL A 99 1.58 -2.44 -0.11
N GLU A 100 0.83 -1.48 0.42
CA GLU A 100 -0.09 -0.62 -0.33
C GLU A 100 0.22 0.85 -0.10
N ASP A 101 -0.08 1.68 -1.08
CA ASP A 101 0.08 3.13 -0.95
C ASP A 101 -1.02 3.75 -0.08
N ILE A 102 -2.26 3.42 -0.35
CA ILE A 102 -3.42 3.98 0.34
C ILE A 102 -4.54 2.95 0.51
N VAL A 103 -5.12 2.89 1.70
CA VAL A 103 -6.34 2.15 1.96
C VAL A 103 -7.50 3.13 2.00
N ASP A 104 -8.35 3.04 0.98
CA ASP A 104 -9.53 3.88 0.79
C ASP A 104 -10.80 3.10 1.20
N THR A 105 -11.63 2.67 0.28
CA THR A 105 -12.85 1.90 0.58
C THR A 105 -12.58 0.51 1.16
N GLY A 106 -11.41 -0.04 0.88
CA GLY A 106 -10.99 -1.37 1.33
C GLY A 106 -11.51 -2.52 0.48
N THR A 107 -12.35 -2.26 -0.52
CA THR A 107 -12.99 -3.32 -1.33
C THR A 107 -11.97 -4.19 -2.05
N THR A 108 -11.05 -3.60 -2.78
CA THR A 108 -10.00 -4.33 -3.51
C THR A 108 -9.04 -5.05 -2.57
N LEU A 109 -8.61 -4.37 -1.51
CA LEU A 109 -7.70 -4.97 -0.53
C LEU A 109 -8.33 -6.11 0.26
N HIS A 110 -9.58 -5.97 0.66
CA HIS A 110 -10.31 -7.06 1.33
C HIS A 110 -10.30 -8.33 0.48
N TYR A 111 -10.66 -8.20 -0.80
CA TYR A 111 -10.61 -9.31 -1.75
C TYR A 111 -9.19 -9.90 -1.87
N LEU A 112 -8.18 -9.05 -2.01
CA LEU A 112 -6.79 -9.48 -2.16
C LEU A 112 -6.29 -10.25 -0.92
N LEU A 113 -6.56 -9.74 0.28
CA LEU A 113 -6.16 -10.39 1.53
C LEU A 113 -6.84 -11.76 1.69
N GLU A 114 -8.15 -11.83 1.43
CA GLU A 114 -8.90 -13.10 1.43
C GLU A 114 -8.33 -14.10 0.40
N ASN A 115 -7.99 -13.63 -0.78
CA ASN A 115 -7.40 -14.45 -1.84
C ASN A 115 -6.04 -15.04 -1.42
N LEU A 116 -5.19 -14.24 -0.77
CA LEU A 116 -3.89 -14.71 -0.28
C LEU A 116 -4.04 -15.73 0.85
N HIS A 117 -4.99 -15.53 1.76
CA HIS A 117 -5.34 -16.53 2.78
C HIS A 117 -5.82 -17.83 2.14
N ALA A 118 -6.69 -17.75 1.14
CA ALA A 118 -7.22 -18.92 0.43
C ALA A 118 -6.13 -19.70 -0.31
N ARG A 119 -5.03 -19.05 -0.70
CA ARG A 119 -3.84 -19.70 -1.30
C ARG A 119 -2.94 -20.41 -0.27
N GLY A 120 -3.32 -20.41 1.00
CA GLY A 120 -2.60 -21.15 2.04
C GLY A 120 -1.41 -20.41 2.64
N ALA A 121 -1.36 -19.09 2.56
CA ALA A 121 -0.36 -18.30 3.26
C ALA A 121 -0.39 -18.58 4.77
N ARG A 122 0.77 -18.69 5.40
CA ARG A 122 0.91 -18.91 6.83
C ARG A 122 0.39 -17.73 7.64
N SER A 123 0.64 -16.52 7.17
CA SER A 123 0.06 -15.28 7.68
C SER A 123 -0.04 -14.26 6.56
N VAL A 124 -1.01 -13.35 6.67
CA VAL A 124 -1.16 -12.21 5.77
C VAL A 124 -1.36 -10.97 6.61
N ARG A 125 -0.44 -10.02 6.48
CA ARG A 125 -0.52 -8.69 7.11
C ARG A 125 -0.46 -7.61 6.05
N LEU A 126 -0.85 -6.41 6.41
CA LEU A 126 -0.93 -5.25 5.53
C LEU A 126 -0.17 -4.06 6.11
N ALA A 127 0.73 -3.50 5.31
CA ALA A 127 1.35 -2.20 5.54
C ALA A 127 0.80 -1.20 4.52
N ALA A 128 0.29 -0.08 4.99
CA ALA A 128 -0.21 0.99 4.14
C ALA A 128 0.42 2.33 4.55
N LEU A 129 0.86 3.10 3.56
CA LEU A 129 1.41 4.43 3.84
C LEU A 129 0.31 5.36 4.34
N LEU A 130 -0.82 5.39 3.63
CA LEU A 130 -1.97 6.23 3.97
C LEU A 130 -3.19 5.37 4.27
N ASN A 131 -3.94 5.76 5.29
CA ASN A 131 -5.18 5.11 5.68
C ASN A 131 -6.30 6.15 5.80
N LYS A 132 -7.40 5.94 5.07
CA LYS A 132 -8.61 6.77 5.10
C LYS A 132 -9.77 5.99 5.73
N PRO A 133 -9.87 5.90 7.05
CA PRO A 133 -10.91 5.10 7.71
C PRO A 133 -12.33 5.61 7.42
N GLU A 134 -12.52 6.90 7.14
CA GLU A 134 -13.83 7.49 6.84
C GLU A 134 -14.46 6.93 5.54
N ARG A 135 -13.63 6.46 4.61
CA ARG A 135 -14.09 5.92 3.33
C ARG A 135 -14.35 4.42 3.34
N ARG A 136 -14.12 3.75 4.46
CA ARG A 136 -14.17 2.29 4.57
C ARG A 136 -15.57 1.75 4.27
N LYS A 137 -15.65 0.81 3.32
CA LYS A 137 -16.86 0.04 2.98
C LYS A 137 -16.72 -1.43 3.34
N MET A 138 -15.51 -1.97 3.24
CA MET A 138 -15.19 -3.34 3.63
C MET A 138 -14.17 -3.30 4.74
N ASP A 139 -14.34 -4.18 5.73
CA ASP A 139 -13.41 -4.27 6.85
C ASP A 139 -12.04 -4.74 6.39
N VAL A 140 -11.03 -3.95 6.68
CA VAL A 140 -9.63 -4.24 6.38
C VAL A 140 -8.79 -3.82 7.57
N GLU A 141 -8.12 -4.79 8.18
CA GLU A 141 -7.15 -4.53 9.23
C GLU A 141 -5.83 -4.09 8.60
N VAL A 142 -5.34 -2.92 8.99
CA VAL A 142 -4.03 -2.41 8.59
C VAL A 142 -3.07 -2.57 9.75
N ASP A 143 -2.12 -3.50 9.61
CA ASP A 143 -1.19 -3.85 10.70
C ASP A 143 -0.12 -2.79 10.92
N TYR A 144 0.33 -2.16 9.83
CA TYR A 144 1.36 -1.11 9.84
C TYR A 144 0.84 0.10 9.08
N VAL A 145 0.47 1.15 9.82
CA VAL A 145 -0.10 2.38 9.25
C VAL A 145 0.96 3.48 9.25
N GLY A 146 1.24 4.04 8.07
CA GLY A 146 2.09 5.23 7.97
C GLY A 146 1.40 6.45 8.59
N PHE A 147 0.32 6.90 7.95
CA PHE A 147 -0.46 8.06 8.40
C PHE A 147 -1.94 7.81 8.21
N VAL A 148 -2.74 8.26 9.19
CA VAL A 148 -4.19 8.34 9.05
C VAL A 148 -4.54 9.72 8.52
N ILE A 149 -5.30 9.77 7.42
CA ILE A 149 -5.70 11.03 6.80
C ILE A 149 -7.21 11.12 6.60
N PRO A 150 -7.77 12.36 6.57
CA PRO A 150 -9.14 12.58 6.11
C PRO A 150 -9.31 12.21 4.65
N ASP A 151 -10.54 12.34 4.14
CA ASP A 151 -10.84 12.09 2.73
C ASP A 151 -10.28 13.18 1.81
N TYR A 152 -8.96 13.23 1.69
CA TYR A 152 -8.26 14.10 0.75
C TYR A 152 -7.86 13.34 -0.51
N PHE A 153 -7.88 14.01 -1.63
CA PHE A 153 -7.24 13.52 -2.84
C PHE A 153 -5.75 13.85 -2.79
N VAL A 154 -4.91 12.85 -2.75
CA VAL A 154 -3.46 12.97 -2.54
C VAL A 154 -2.72 12.51 -3.79
N ILE A 155 -1.65 13.21 -4.14
CA ILE A 155 -0.73 12.88 -5.23
C ILE A 155 0.71 12.88 -4.72
N GLY A 156 1.60 12.23 -5.45
CA GLY A 156 3.02 12.14 -5.10
C GLY A 156 3.38 10.86 -4.36
N TYR A 157 4.64 10.62 -4.22
CA TYR A 157 5.21 9.46 -3.55
C TYR A 157 4.56 8.12 -3.98
N GLY A 158 4.34 7.98 -5.30
CA GLY A 158 3.69 6.82 -5.90
C GLY A 158 2.23 7.03 -6.29
N LEU A 159 1.51 7.93 -5.61
CA LEU A 159 0.12 8.26 -5.93
C LEU A 159 0.02 9.17 -7.14
N ASP A 160 -1.02 8.97 -7.95
CA ASP A 160 -1.19 9.66 -9.21
C ASP A 160 -2.47 10.46 -9.32
N TYR A 161 -2.46 11.34 -10.31
CA TYR A 161 -3.62 11.88 -10.96
C TYR A 161 -3.45 11.78 -12.48
N ALA A 162 -4.32 11.04 -13.15
CA ALA A 162 -4.24 10.78 -14.58
C ALA A 162 -2.85 10.28 -15.05
N GLU A 163 -2.30 9.30 -14.29
CA GLU A 163 -0.97 8.72 -14.50
C GLU A 163 0.22 9.67 -14.31
N LYS A 164 0.00 10.84 -13.72
CA LYS A 164 1.03 11.84 -13.44
C LYS A 164 1.30 11.96 -11.95
N TYR A 165 2.43 12.55 -11.57
CA TYR A 165 2.83 12.96 -10.23
C TYR A 165 3.37 11.85 -9.32
N ARG A 166 3.38 10.59 -9.71
CA ARG A 166 3.94 9.50 -8.89
C ARG A 166 5.38 9.72 -8.45
N HIS A 167 6.15 10.50 -9.22
CA HIS A 167 7.58 10.78 -8.99
C HIS A 167 7.86 11.89 -7.98
N LEU A 168 6.85 12.65 -7.55
CA LEU A 168 7.01 13.68 -6.53
C LEU A 168 7.47 13.06 -5.21
N ARG A 169 8.34 13.77 -4.51
CA ARG A 169 8.99 13.26 -3.29
C ARG A 169 8.14 13.41 -2.04
N SER A 170 7.14 14.29 -2.10
CA SER A 170 6.19 14.59 -1.04
C SER A 170 4.81 14.07 -1.37
N GLU A 171 3.96 13.90 -0.35
CA GLU A 171 2.53 13.73 -0.53
C GLU A 171 1.86 15.09 -0.58
N GLU A 172 1.11 15.37 -1.64
CA GLU A 172 0.50 16.66 -1.88
C GLU A 172 -1.02 16.53 -2.06
N ARG A 173 -1.77 17.39 -1.37
CA ARG A 173 -3.22 17.47 -1.56
C ARG A 173 -3.54 18.21 -2.86
N ARG A 174 -4.37 17.62 -3.71
CA ARG A 174 -4.72 18.19 -5.00
C ARG A 174 -5.68 19.39 -4.86
N VAL A 175 -5.55 20.36 -5.77
CA VAL A 175 -6.51 21.45 -5.95
C VAL A 175 -7.74 20.96 -6.70
N GLY A 176 -8.92 21.10 -6.10
CA GLY A 176 -10.21 20.93 -6.78
C GLY A 176 -10.60 19.49 -7.08
N LYS A 177 -11.60 19.10 -6.46
CA LYS A 177 -12.50 17.97 -6.26
C LYS A 177 -12.27 17.29 -4.92
N GLU A 178 -12.95 17.82 -3.96
CA GLU A 178 -13.50 17.05 -2.87
C GLU A 178 -14.61 16.16 -3.43
#